data_aa4eb01d85652342793808d62ce45b04
#
_entry.id   aa4eb01d85652342793808d62ce45b04
#
_cell.length_a   1.000
_cell.length_b   1.000
_cell.length_c   1.000
_cell.angle_alpha   90.00
_cell.angle_beta   90.00
_cell.angle_gamma   90.00
#
_symmetry.space_group_name_H-M   'P 1'
#
loop_
_entity.id
_entity.type
_entity.pdbx_description
1 polymer ?
#
loop_
_entity_poly.entity_id
_entity_poly.type
_entity_poly.pdbx_seq_one_letter_code
_entity_poly.pdbx_strand_id
1 'polypeptide(L)'
;PKPSSAASDVYKRQEEEIEMKFEDSSPFSALAFKVANDPFVGSLTFIRIYSGTVKSGTGIYNTSKDKEERVGRMLLMHANSREDIKEANAGDIVALAGLKNTITGHTLADKETPVLLEPMEFPDPVIEIAVEPKTKADQEKMGEALGRLAKEDPSFRVTSDEESGQTIIKGMGELHLDIIVDRMKREFKV
;
A
#
# COMPACT_ATOMS: atom_id res chain seq x y z
N PRO A 1 -10.25 28.05 -11.83
CA PRO A 1 -10.91 26.77 -11.70
C PRO A 1 -11.22 26.51 -10.23
N LYS A 2 -12.50 26.26 -9.91
CA LYS A 2 -12.89 25.87 -8.56
C LYS A 2 -12.27 24.49 -8.27
N PRO A 3 -11.65 24.26 -7.10
CA PRO A 3 -11.24 22.92 -6.72
C PRO A 3 -12.46 21.99 -6.72
N SER A 4 -12.26 20.76 -7.16
CA SER A 4 -13.35 19.78 -7.19
C SER A 4 -13.86 19.56 -5.77
N SER A 5 -15.17 19.34 -5.61
CA SER A 5 -15.81 19.14 -4.31
C SER A 5 -15.15 18.03 -3.47
N ALA A 6 -14.59 17.00 -4.14
CA ALA A 6 -13.85 15.92 -3.48
C ALA A 6 -12.55 16.39 -2.77
N ALA A 7 -11.83 17.34 -3.36
CA ALA A 7 -10.61 17.89 -2.73
C ALA A 7 -10.96 18.76 -1.50
N SER A 8 -12.10 19.49 -1.55
CA SER A 8 -12.55 20.30 -0.40
C SER A 8 -13.07 19.45 0.76
N ASP A 9 -13.66 18.28 0.49
CA ASP A 9 -14.17 17.38 1.52
C ASP A 9 -13.03 16.63 2.24
N VAL A 10 -11.96 16.27 1.52
CA VAL A 10 -10.74 15.70 2.10
C VAL A 10 -10.04 16.75 2.99
N TYR A 11 -9.97 18.00 2.56
CA TYR A 11 -9.38 19.10 3.35
C TYR A 11 -10.19 19.42 4.61
N LYS A 12 -11.53 19.37 4.54
CA LYS A 12 -12.39 19.61 5.71
C LYS A 12 -12.30 18.51 6.77
N ARG A 13 -12.03 17.26 6.38
CA ARG A 13 -11.85 16.14 7.32
C ARG A 13 -10.50 16.16 8.04
N GLN A 14 -9.52 16.93 7.57
CA GLN A 14 -8.20 17.08 8.19
C GLN A 14 -8.16 18.18 9.28
N GLU A 15 -9.21 18.99 9.42
CA GLU A 15 -9.23 20.13 10.35
C GLU A 15 -9.82 19.80 11.74
N GLU A 16 -10.47 18.65 11.92
CA GLU A 16 -10.94 18.18 13.22
C GLU A 16 -10.01 17.09 13.75
N GLU A 17 -9.24 17.40 14.80
CA GLU A 17 -8.52 16.40 15.57
C GLU A 17 -9.52 15.51 16.31
N ILE A 18 -9.52 14.20 15.97
CA ILE A 18 -10.38 13.22 16.60
C ILE A 18 -9.52 12.37 17.54
N GLU A 19 -9.86 12.39 18.82
CA GLU A 19 -9.22 11.51 19.80
C GLU A 19 -9.78 10.09 19.68
N MET A 20 -8.94 9.16 19.20
CA MET A 20 -9.30 7.74 19.11
C MET A 20 -8.78 6.99 20.34
N LYS A 21 -9.70 6.33 21.06
CA LYS A 21 -9.31 5.52 22.22
C LYS A 21 -8.71 4.19 21.78
N PHE A 22 -7.63 3.80 22.42
CA PHE A 22 -6.99 2.50 22.24
C PHE A 22 -7.81 1.41 22.96
N GLU A 23 -8.94 1.04 22.38
CA GLU A 23 -9.91 0.07 22.91
C GLU A 23 -10.52 -0.75 21.77
N ASP A 24 -10.78 -2.03 21.99
CA ASP A 24 -11.40 -2.92 21.00
C ASP A 24 -12.87 -2.52 20.67
N SER A 25 -13.54 -1.85 21.60
CA SER A 25 -14.91 -1.34 21.44
C SER A 25 -15.02 -0.04 20.64
N SER A 26 -13.89 0.63 20.37
CA SER A 26 -13.84 1.85 19.58
C SER A 26 -14.01 1.55 18.08
N PRO A 27 -14.38 2.54 17.25
CA PRO A 27 -14.36 2.38 15.80
C PRO A 27 -12.99 1.91 15.32
N PHE A 28 -12.98 1.04 14.30
CA PHE A 28 -11.74 0.50 13.75
C PHE A 28 -10.89 1.58 13.07
N SER A 29 -9.61 1.62 13.42
CA SER A 29 -8.61 2.40 12.69
C SER A 29 -7.26 1.67 12.67
N ALA A 30 -6.60 1.68 11.51
CA ALA A 30 -5.32 1.04 11.30
C ALA A 30 -4.47 1.77 10.25
N LEU A 31 -3.16 1.68 10.39
CA LEU A 31 -2.21 2.18 9.41
C LEU A 31 -1.60 1.00 8.63
N ALA A 32 -1.72 1.04 7.31
CA ALA A 32 -0.99 0.15 6.41
C ALA A 32 0.46 0.64 6.30
N PHE A 33 1.35 0.09 7.10
CA PHE A 33 2.73 0.59 7.18
C PHE A 33 3.71 -0.12 6.25
N LYS A 34 3.32 -1.26 5.67
CA LYS A 34 4.13 -2.01 4.71
C LYS A 34 3.25 -2.86 3.80
N VAL A 35 3.57 -2.87 2.51
CA VAL A 35 3.08 -3.85 1.55
C VAL A 35 4.22 -4.74 1.10
N ALA A 36 3.99 -6.03 0.97
CA ALA A 36 4.96 -7.00 0.49
C ALA A 36 4.30 -7.98 -0.49
N ASN A 37 5.03 -8.41 -1.50
CA ASN A 37 4.56 -9.45 -2.39
C ASN A 37 5.10 -10.81 -1.94
N ASP A 38 4.17 -11.70 -1.64
CA ASP A 38 4.47 -13.07 -1.25
C ASP A 38 4.22 -14.00 -2.45
N PRO A 39 5.15 -14.92 -2.76
CA PRO A 39 5.01 -15.82 -3.90
C PRO A 39 3.79 -16.76 -3.84
N PHE A 40 3.28 -17.05 -2.64
CA PHE A 40 2.20 -18.02 -2.42
C PHE A 40 0.85 -17.37 -2.13
N VAL A 41 0.86 -16.24 -1.42
CA VAL A 41 -0.37 -15.55 -0.98
C VAL A 41 -0.69 -14.35 -1.86
N GLY A 42 0.31 -13.83 -2.56
CA GLY A 42 0.20 -12.59 -3.34
C GLY A 42 0.52 -11.35 -2.50
N SER A 43 -0.19 -10.26 -2.74
CA SER A 43 0.05 -9.02 -1.99
C SER A 43 -0.44 -9.14 -0.56
N LEU A 44 0.46 -8.90 0.38
CA LEU A 44 0.22 -8.81 1.82
C LEU A 44 0.37 -7.37 2.28
N THR A 45 -0.65 -6.83 2.93
CA THR A 45 -0.64 -5.50 3.53
C THR A 45 -0.50 -5.65 5.04
N PHE A 46 0.63 -5.23 5.58
CA PHE A 46 0.87 -5.21 7.02
C PHE A 46 0.23 -3.96 7.62
N ILE A 47 -0.63 -4.18 8.61
CA ILE A 47 -1.32 -3.11 9.31
C ILE A 47 -1.00 -3.12 10.79
N ARG A 48 -0.96 -1.94 11.41
CA ARG A 48 -1.05 -1.76 12.85
C ARG A 48 -2.42 -1.21 13.19
N ILE A 49 -3.13 -1.91 14.07
CA ILE A 49 -4.45 -1.50 14.54
C ILE A 49 -4.27 -0.54 15.71
N TYR A 50 -4.83 0.66 15.61
CA TYR A 50 -4.78 1.68 16.66
C TYR A 50 -6.04 1.70 17.52
N SER A 51 -7.19 1.32 16.95
CA SER A 51 -8.45 1.21 17.68
C SER A 51 -9.36 0.19 17.02
N GLY A 52 -10.30 -0.33 17.77
CA GLY A 52 -11.32 -1.25 17.28
C GLY A 52 -10.81 -2.63 16.94
N THR A 53 -11.65 -3.37 16.24
CA THR A 53 -11.43 -4.77 15.88
C THR A 53 -11.71 -4.98 14.41
N VAL A 54 -10.92 -5.80 13.73
CA VAL A 54 -11.14 -6.23 12.35
C VAL A 54 -11.29 -7.74 12.26
N LYS A 55 -12.21 -8.20 11.40
CA LYS A 55 -12.48 -9.63 11.17
C LYS A 55 -12.19 -10.03 9.73
N SER A 56 -11.71 -11.25 9.55
CA SER A 56 -11.53 -11.82 8.21
C SER A 56 -12.88 -11.88 7.48
N GLY A 57 -12.90 -11.50 6.22
CA GLY A 57 -14.09 -11.49 5.37
C GLY A 57 -14.95 -10.22 5.47
N THR A 58 -14.66 -9.29 6.38
CA THR A 58 -15.40 -8.03 6.51
C THR A 58 -14.94 -6.96 5.53
N GLY A 59 -15.80 -5.95 5.30
CA GLY A 59 -15.44 -4.73 4.58
C GLY A 59 -14.66 -3.79 5.47
N ILE A 60 -13.68 -3.11 4.92
CA ILE A 60 -12.95 -1.99 5.53
C ILE A 60 -12.91 -0.82 4.56
N TYR A 61 -12.78 0.38 5.09
CA TYR A 61 -12.73 1.59 4.30
C TYR A 61 -11.33 2.17 4.24
N ASN A 62 -10.79 2.30 3.03
CA ASN A 62 -9.52 2.98 2.81
C ASN A 62 -9.77 4.48 2.71
N THR A 63 -9.57 5.17 3.83
CA THR A 63 -9.83 6.61 3.95
C THR A 63 -8.92 7.44 3.05
N SER A 64 -7.68 7.00 2.83
CA SER A 64 -6.73 7.71 1.97
C SER A 64 -7.10 7.68 0.49
N LYS A 65 -7.89 6.68 0.05
CA LYS A 65 -8.32 6.51 -1.35
C LYS A 65 -9.82 6.66 -1.56
N ASP A 66 -10.59 6.86 -0.48
CA ASP A 66 -12.06 6.93 -0.53
C ASP A 66 -12.67 5.68 -1.18
N LYS A 67 -12.22 4.49 -0.75
CA LYS A 67 -12.68 3.22 -1.32
C LYS A 67 -12.90 2.16 -0.27
N GLU A 68 -13.98 1.38 -0.45
CA GLU A 68 -14.18 0.15 0.29
C GLU A 68 -13.32 -0.97 -0.27
N GLU A 69 -12.75 -1.76 0.64
CA GLU A 69 -12.03 -2.98 0.33
C GLU A 69 -12.49 -4.11 1.24
N ARG A 70 -12.29 -5.34 0.80
CA ARG A 70 -12.64 -6.52 1.58
C ARG A 70 -11.40 -7.19 2.12
N VAL A 71 -11.38 -7.43 3.42
CA VAL A 71 -10.36 -8.26 4.08
C VAL A 71 -10.55 -9.71 3.61
N GLY A 72 -9.59 -10.24 2.88
CA GLY A 72 -9.58 -11.65 2.52
C GLY A 72 -9.12 -12.51 3.69
N ARG A 73 -7.93 -13.08 3.57
CA ARG A 73 -7.27 -13.79 4.69
C ARG A 73 -6.56 -12.80 5.59
N MET A 74 -6.53 -13.10 6.86
CA MET A 74 -5.78 -12.35 7.86
C MET A 74 -4.76 -13.29 8.49
N LEU A 75 -3.50 -12.85 8.54
CA LEU A 75 -2.36 -13.67 8.91
C LEU A 75 -1.60 -13.01 10.06
N LEU A 76 -1.30 -13.79 11.08
CA LEU A 76 -0.29 -13.45 12.06
C LEU A 76 1.06 -13.99 11.56
N MET A 77 2.05 -13.12 11.49
CA MET A 77 3.36 -13.44 10.93
C MET A 77 4.39 -13.61 12.03
N HIS A 78 5.03 -14.77 12.07
CA HIS A 78 6.16 -15.06 12.94
C HIS A 78 7.36 -15.46 12.08
N ALA A 79 8.23 -14.52 11.77
CA ALA A 79 9.31 -14.71 10.79
C ALA A 79 8.77 -15.26 9.46
N ASN A 80 9.09 -16.52 9.13
CA ASN A 80 8.61 -17.18 7.92
C ASN A 80 7.32 -18.01 8.13
N SER A 81 6.86 -18.16 9.37
CA SER A 81 5.62 -18.86 9.71
C SER A 81 4.42 -17.94 9.56
N ARG A 82 3.33 -18.51 9.09
CA ARG A 82 2.05 -17.81 8.86
C ARG A 82 0.96 -18.57 9.58
N GLU A 83 0.19 -17.87 10.38
CA GLU A 83 -0.97 -18.40 11.06
C GLU A 83 -2.22 -17.65 10.62
N ASP A 84 -3.23 -18.37 10.12
CA ASP A 84 -4.51 -17.77 9.77
C ASP A 84 -5.28 -17.42 11.04
N ILE A 85 -5.66 -16.15 11.17
CA ILE A 85 -6.46 -15.64 12.27
C ILE A 85 -7.80 -15.10 11.75
N LYS A 86 -8.81 -15.12 12.60
CA LYS A 86 -10.16 -14.68 12.23
C LYS A 86 -10.46 -13.25 12.68
N GLU A 87 -9.78 -12.79 13.71
CA GLU A 87 -10.00 -11.50 14.36
C GLU A 87 -8.68 -10.93 14.85
N ALA A 88 -8.55 -9.60 14.82
CA ALA A 88 -7.42 -8.87 15.37
C ALA A 88 -7.92 -7.58 16.03
N ASN A 89 -7.26 -7.16 17.10
CA ASN A 89 -7.71 -6.13 18.04
C ASN A 89 -6.76 -4.93 18.08
N ALA A 90 -7.15 -3.89 18.79
CA ALA A 90 -6.32 -2.71 19.01
C ALA A 90 -4.93 -3.10 19.56
N GLY A 91 -3.87 -2.60 18.92
CA GLY A 91 -2.46 -2.89 19.24
C GLY A 91 -1.83 -4.03 18.43
N ASP A 92 -2.63 -4.86 17.77
CA ASP A 92 -2.12 -5.96 16.96
C ASP A 92 -1.45 -5.45 15.68
N ILE A 93 -0.45 -6.20 15.23
CA ILE A 93 0.17 -6.08 13.92
C ILE A 93 -0.13 -7.37 13.15
N VAL A 94 -0.86 -7.24 12.05
CA VAL A 94 -1.29 -8.37 11.24
C VAL A 94 -1.10 -8.09 9.75
N ALA A 95 -1.05 -9.15 8.94
CA ALA A 95 -1.00 -9.04 7.50
C ALA A 95 -2.37 -9.37 6.89
N LEU A 96 -2.89 -8.47 6.07
CA LEU A 96 -4.13 -8.64 5.32
C LEU A 96 -3.83 -9.03 3.89
N ALA A 97 -4.45 -10.10 3.41
CA ALA A 97 -4.40 -10.49 2.01
C ALA A 97 -5.67 -10.04 1.28
N GLY A 98 -5.52 -9.70 0.01
CA GLY A 98 -6.66 -9.40 -0.87
C GLY A 98 -7.00 -7.92 -1.02
N LEU A 99 -6.30 -7.00 -0.35
CA LEU A 99 -6.45 -5.57 -0.56
C LEU A 99 -5.83 -5.17 -1.92
N LYS A 100 -6.59 -4.48 -2.75
CA LYS A 100 -6.17 -4.14 -4.13
C LYS A 100 -5.70 -2.70 -4.28
N ASN A 101 -6.32 -1.79 -3.53
CA ASN A 101 -6.09 -0.34 -3.65
C ASN A 101 -5.23 0.22 -2.52
N THR A 102 -4.99 -0.56 -1.47
CA THR A 102 -4.18 -0.15 -0.33
C THR A 102 -2.70 -0.27 -0.65
N ILE A 103 -1.96 0.80 -0.37
CA ILE A 103 -0.50 0.88 -0.45
C ILE A 103 0.08 1.30 0.90
N THR A 104 1.39 1.25 1.04
CA THR A 104 2.11 1.72 2.23
C THR A 104 1.76 3.19 2.53
N GLY A 105 1.44 3.49 3.79
CA GLY A 105 1.05 4.82 4.27
C GLY A 105 -0.45 5.10 4.27
N HIS A 106 -1.29 4.22 3.73
CA HIS A 106 -2.74 4.43 3.75
C HIS A 106 -3.37 4.13 5.11
N THR A 107 -4.41 4.89 5.44
CA THR A 107 -5.27 4.65 6.60
C THR A 107 -6.46 3.78 6.21
N LEU A 108 -6.73 2.79 7.06
CA LEU A 108 -7.90 1.93 6.99
C LEU A 108 -8.78 2.20 8.22
N ALA A 109 -10.07 2.35 8.02
CA ALA A 109 -11.00 2.71 9.09
C ALA A 109 -12.39 2.07 8.88
N ASP A 110 -13.29 2.29 9.82
CA ASP A 110 -14.71 2.05 9.61
C ASP A 110 -15.30 3.09 8.65
N LYS A 111 -16.21 2.66 7.81
CA LYS A 111 -16.87 3.54 6.83
C LYS A 111 -17.73 4.62 7.49
N GLU A 112 -18.37 4.28 8.60
CA GLU A 112 -19.28 5.18 9.31
C GLU A 112 -18.53 6.26 10.11
N THR A 113 -17.31 5.94 10.54
CA THR A 113 -16.43 6.84 11.29
C THR A 113 -15.05 6.94 10.62
N PRO A 114 -14.99 7.50 9.41
CA PRO A 114 -13.73 7.58 8.67
C PRO A 114 -12.78 8.54 9.36
N VAL A 115 -11.58 8.05 9.70
CA VAL A 115 -10.48 8.84 10.26
C VAL A 115 -9.29 8.78 9.33
N LEU A 116 -8.44 9.78 9.38
CA LEU A 116 -7.15 9.78 8.70
C LEU A 116 -6.07 9.88 9.77
N LEU A 117 -5.25 8.84 9.87
CA LEU A 117 -4.08 8.83 10.75
C LEU A 117 -2.99 9.73 10.14
N GLU A 118 -2.05 10.14 10.98
CA GLU A 118 -0.90 10.95 10.54
C GLU A 118 -0.23 10.30 9.32
N PRO A 119 -0.11 11.04 8.19
CA PRO A 119 0.47 10.48 6.98
C PRO A 119 1.95 10.20 7.16
N MET A 120 2.42 9.08 6.60
CA MET A 120 3.84 8.80 6.51
C MET A 120 4.46 9.68 5.41
N GLU A 121 5.50 10.41 5.76
CA GLU A 121 6.26 11.21 4.79
C GLU A 121 7.35 10.33 4.16
N PHE A 122 7.34 10.26 2.84
CA PHE A 122 8.36 9.55 2.07
C PHE A 122 9.18 10.56 1.27
N PRO A 123 10.52 10.42 1.24
CA PRO A 123 11.36 11.32 0.45
C PRO A 123 11.09 11.14 -1.04
N ASP A 124 11.19 12.23 -1.79
CA ASP A 124 11.11 12.18 -3.25
C ASP A 124 12.32 11.50 -3.85
N PRO A 125 12.14 10.72 -4.94
CA PRO A 125 13.24 10.11 -5.67
C PRO A 125 14.25 11.15 -6.17
N VAL A 126 15.53 10.81 -6.10
CA VAL A 126 16.63 11.74 -6.46
C VAL A 126 17.35 11.39 -7.76
N ILE A 127 17.20 10.16 -8.26
CA ILE A 127 17.74 9.73 -9.56
C ILE A 127 16.67 9.00 -10.38
N GLU A 128 16.90 8.98 -11.68
CA GLU A 128 16.05 8.26 -12.62
C GLU A 128 16.85 7.56 -13.69
N ILE A 129 16.36 6.41 -14.17
CA ILE A 129 16.91 5.66 -15.28
C ILE A 129 15.81 5.15 -16.19
N ALA A 130 16.10 5.05 -17.49
CA ALA A 130 15.23 4.39 -18.45
C ALA A 130 15.43 2.87 -18.37
N VAL A 131 14.33 2.12 -18.43
CA VAL A 131 14.35 0.66 -18.47
C VAL A 131 13.54 0.15 -19.66
N GLU A 132 14.06 -0.87 -20.32
CA GLU A 132 13.43 -1.50 -21.46
C GLU A 132 13.44 -3.03 -21.30
N PRO A 133 12.36 -3.71 -21.68
CA PRO A 133 12.35 -5.17 -21.68
C PRO A 133 13.21 -5.69 -22.84
N LYS A 134 13.87 -6.82 -22.67
CA LYS A 134 14.67 -7.45 -23.74
C LYS A 134 13.82 -7.93 -24.92
N THR A 135 12.57 -8.32 -24.66
CA THR A 135 11.64 -8.78 -25.67
C THR A 135 10.27 -8.10 -25.52
N LYS A 136 9.52 -8.02 -26.63
CA LYS A 136 8.15 -7.49 -26.59
C LYS A 136 7.22 -8.31 -25.68
N ALA A 137 7.45 -9.61 -25.54
CA ALA A 137 6.68 -10.49 -24.68
C ALA A 137 6.89 -10.17 -23.18
N ASP A 138 8.03 -9.58 -22.82
CA ASP A 138 8.34 -9.21 -21.43
C ASP A 138 7.81 -7.83 -21.06
N GLN A 139 7.25 -7.06 -22.00
CA GLN A 139 6.74 -5.72 -21.74
C GLN A 139 5.59 -5.71 -20.73
N GLU A 140 4.64 -6.62 -20.89
CA GLU A 140 3.50 -6.76 -19.99
C GLU A 140 3.95 -7.19 -18.58
N LYS A 141 4.85 -8.20 -18.53
CA LYS A 141 5.43 -8.66 -17.25
C LYS A 141 6.21 -7.56 -16.54
N MET A 142 6.96 -6.76 -17.28
CA MET A 142 7.69 -5.62 -16.73
C MET A 142 6.73 -4.61 -16.12
N GLY A 143 5.64 -4.27 -16.81
CA GLY A 143 4.61 -3.37 -16.30
C GLY A 143 3.97 -3.89 -15.01
N GLU A 144 3.63 -5.18 -14.95
CA GLU A 144 3.11 -5.79 -13.72
C GLU A 144 4.14 -5.79 -12.58
N ALA A 145 5.39 -6.16 -12.86
CA ALA A 145 6.48 -6.18 -11.88
C ALA A 145 6.70 -4.79 -11.27
N LEU A 146 6.85 -3.78 -12.14
CA LEU A 146 7.02 -2.39 -11.71
C LEU A 146 5.82 -1.88 -10.89
N GLY A 147 4.60 -2.18 -11.32
CA GLY A 147 3.38 -1.82 -10.59
C GLY A 147 3.29 -2.46 -9.20
N ARG A 148 3.77 -3.70 -9.03
CA ARG A 148 3.83 -4.36 -7.73
C ARG A 148 4.92 -3.77 -6.83
N LEU A 149 6.11 -3.53 -7.38
CA LEU A 149 7.23 -2.94 -6.65
C LEU A 149 6.93 -1.50 -6.20
N ALA A 150 6.25 -0.70 -7.02
CA ALA A 150 5.82 0.65 -6.67
C ALA A 150 4.76 0.68 -5.54
N LYS A 151 3.98 -0.40 -5.36
CA LYS A 151 3.05 -0.52 -4.22
C LYS A 151 3.77 -0.86 -2.92
N GLU A 152 4.90 -1.58 -3.00
CA GLU A 152 5.72 -1.92 -1.84
C GLU A 152 6.50 -0.72 -1.32
N ASP A 153 7.08 0.07 -2.23
CA ASP A 153 8.00 1.15 -1.91
C ASP A 153 7.49 2.51 -2.42
N PRO A 154 6.99 3.36 -1.54
CA PRO A 154 6.50 4.69 -1.91
C PRO A 154 7.59 5.66 -2.40
N SER A 155 8.87 5.38 -2.13
CA SER A 155 10.01 6.17 -2.66
C SER A 155 10.42 5.75 -4.07
N PHE A 156 9.86 4.64 -4.57
CA PHE A 156 10.04 4.16 -5.93
C PHE A 156 8.88 4.61 -6.80
N ARG A 157 9.17 5.29 -7.90
CA ARG A 157 8.16 5.76 -8.85
C ARG A 157 8.43 5.27 -10.25
N VAL A 158 7.36 5.04 -10.99
CA VAL A 158 7.40 4.63 -12.41
C VAL A 158 6.61 5.64 -13.23
N THR A 159 7.22 6.15 -14.28
CA THR A 159 6.60 7.07 -15.23
C THR A 159 6.91 6.63 -16.66
N SER A 160 6.08 7.02 -17.61
CA SER A 160 6.39 6.87 -19.02
C SER A 160 6.78 8.24 -19.58
N ASP A 161 7.86 8.28 -20.32
CA ASP A 161 8.24 9.49 -21.07
C ASP A 161 7.36 9.58 -22.30
N GLU A 162 6.64 10.68 -22.45
CA GLU A 162 5.68 10.88 -23.56
C GLU A 162 6.38 11.07 -24.91
N GLU A 163 7.61 11.60 -24.94
CA GLU A 163 8.36 11.85 -26.17
C GLU A 163 9.02 10.60 -26.71
N SER A 164 9.73 9.85 -25.85
CA SER A 164 10.47 8.65 -26.25
C SER A 164 9.65 7.36 -26.13
N GLY A 165 8.54 7.37 -25.36
CA GLY A 165 7.77 6.18 -25.04
C GLY A 165 8.47 5.22 -24.06
N GLN A 166 9.60 5.64 -23.50
CA GLN A 166 10.38 4.82 -22.57
C GLN A 166 9.74 4.77 -21.17
N THR A 167 9.95 3.65 -20.50
CA THR A 167 9.60 3.52 -19.09
C THR A 167 10.74 4.04 -18.23
N ILE A 168 10.45 5.06 -17.40
CA ILE A 168 11.42 5.66 -16.48
C ILE A 168 11.11 5.18 -15.07
N ILE A 169 12.13 4.66 -14.40
CA ILE A 169 12.07 4.32 -12.99
C ILE A 169 12.88 5.35 -12.18
N LYS A 170 12.31 5.76 -11.06
CA LYS A 170 12.90 6.78 -10.18
C LYS A 170 13.07 6.21 -8.78
N GLY A 171 14.21 6.51 -8.15
CA GLY A 171 14.54 5.99 -6.83
C GLY A 171 15.52 6.86 -6.06
N MET A 172 15.87 6.40 -4.86
CA MET A 172 16.71 7.13 -3.91
C MET A 172 18.22 7.08 -4.20
N GLY A 173 18.65 6.25 -5.16
CA GLY A 173 20.04 6.11 -5.52
C GLY A 173 20.27 4.91 -6.44
N GLU A 174 21.47 4.79 -7.00
CA GLU A 174 21.86 3.71 -7.94
C GLU A 174 21.61 2.34 -7.33
N LEU A 175 22.09 2.09 -6.12
CA LEU A 175 21.90 0.81 -5.44
C LEU A 175 20.42 0.46 -5.26
N HIS A 176 19.58 1.45 -4.97
CA HIS A 176 18.13 1.23 -4.86
C HIS A 176 17.55 0.75 -6.18
N LEU A 177 17.85 1.42 -7.28
CA LEU A 177 17.37 1.04 -8.61
C LEU A 177 17.95 -0.28 -9.08
N ASP A 178 19.22 -0.57 -8.80
CA ASP A 178 19.87 -1.86 -9.10
C ASP A 178 19.16 -3.02 -8.39
N ILE A 179 18.81 -2.85 -7.13
CA ILE A 179 18.04 -3.84 -6.36
C ILE A 179 16.65 -4.06 -6.98
N ILE A 180 15.97 -3.00 -7.39
CA ILE A 180 14.67 -3.09 -8.07
C ILE A 180 14.79 -3.88 -9.38
N VAL A 181 15.79 -3.57 -10.21
CA VAL A 181 16.07 -4.29 -11.46
C VAL A 181 16.42 -5.76 -11.22
N ASP A 182 17.24 -6.04 -10.20
CA ASP A 182 17.59 -7.41 -9.81
C ASP A 182 16.36 -8.20 -9.32
N ARG A 183 15.49 -7.56 -8.53
CA ARG A 183 14.21 -8.16 -8.11
C ARG A 183 13.29 -8.47 -9.30
N MET A 184 13.18 -7.57 -10.29
CA MET A 184 12.43 -7.84 -11.51
C MET A 184 12.92 -9.10 -12.20
N LYS A 185 14.25 -9.27 -12.33
CA LYS A 185 14.84 -10.46 -12.95
C LYS A 185 14.60 -11.73 -12.13
N ARG A 186 14.81 -11.68 -10.83
CA ARG A 186 14.74 -12.87 -9.96
C ARG A 186 13.31 -13.30 -9.63
N GLU A 187 12.46 -12.35 -9.24
CA GLU A 187 11.12 -12.64 -8.73
C GLU A 187 10.08 -12.71 -9.85
N PHE A 188 10.19 -11.85 -10.86
CA PHE A 188 9.20 -11.73 -11.94
C PHE A 188 9.65 -12.33 -13.27
N LYS A 189 10.92 -12.72 -13.39
CA LYS A 189 11.50 -13.32 -14.61
C LYS A 189 11.39 -12.39 -15.83
N VAL A 190 11.72 -11.13 -15.64
CA VAL A 190 11.73 -10.09 -16.69
C VAL A 190 13.16 -9.71 -17.05
#